data_2d1d3ed1505807abe58f4ccb5457ea69
#
_entry.id   2d1d3ed1505807abe58f4ccb5457ea69
#
_cell.length_a   1.000
_cell.length_b   1.000
_cell.length_c   1.000
_cell.angle_alpha   90.00
_cell.angle_beta   90.00
_cell.angle_gamma   90.00
#
_symmetry.space_group_name_H-M   'P 1'
#
loop_
_entity.id
_entity.type
_entity.pdbx_description
1 polymer ?
#
loop_
_entity_poly.entity_id
_entity_poly.type
_entity_poly.pdbx_seq_one_letter_code
_entity_poly.pdbx_strand_id
1 'polypeptide(L)'
;MDIQKRNNDKEIYAPLKNKWLIMKPEEEVRQKYICRLVDSYGYSLGQMDQEIQVSNSQRGQGAARADIVVWRSKEDKEAKKYPLIVVECKAESVTIRKEDYYQGMNYASWAHADFFVTTNLKETRIFRIVKGQIPDKLDEIVDIPNASKANNQKEIDKLLKQTKAFTRDEFSKLLFKCHNIIRNNDKLSPEAAFDEISKILFIKIRYERSNSDSQIFSADRFTALKKSREEYNKEMNIKDEKPFYQHLFDLTKQEFVHDHLFDDNAKIEIRENSFEQIVKELEIYNLSTTSDDVKGIAFEKFLGKTFRGELGQF
;
A
#
# COMPACT_ATOMS: atom_id res chain seq x y z
N MET A 1 -6.54 -17.39 -19.28
CA MET A 1 -7.61 -16.94 -20.21
C MET A 1 -7.03 -15.88 -21.13
N ASP A 2 -7.20 -16.03 -22.47
CA ASP A 2 -6.58 -15.11 -23.43
C ASP A 2 -7.53 -13.99 -23.82
N ILE A 3 -6.97 -12.80 -24.02
CA ILE A 3 -7.70 -11.65 -24.54
C ILE A 3 -7.90 -11.85 -26.03
N GLN A 4 -9.14 -11.74 -26.46
CA GLN A 4 -9.50 -11.83 -27.87
C GLN A 4 -9.76 -10.42 -28.42
N LYS A 5 -9.13 -10.10 -29.54
CA LYS A 5 -9.30 -8.84 -30.27
C LYS A 5 -9.63 -9.13 -31.72
N ARG A 6 -10.37 -8.23 -32.38
CA ARG A 6 -10.69 -8.30 -33.80
C ARG A 6 -10.76 -6.91 -34.44
N ASN A 7 -10.97 -6.86 -35.74
CA ASN A 7 -11.10 -5.63 -36.53
C ASN A 7 -9.87 -4.69 -36.35
N ASN A 8 -8.66 -5.26 -36.51
CA ASN A 8 -7.40 -4.52 -36.29
C ASN A 8 -7.36 -3.83 -34.91
N ASP A 9 -7.65 -4.60 -33.88
CA ASP A 9 -7.68 -4.18 -32.47
C ASP A 9 -8.70 -3.08 -32.14
N LYS A 10 -9.72 -2.88 -32.98
CA LYS A 10 -10.80 -1.93 -32.69
C LYS A 10 -11.88 -2.49 -31.77
N GLU A 11 -11.94 -3.80 -31.62
CA GLU A 11 -12.91 -4.48 -30.75
C GLU A 11 -12.22 -5.52 -29.85
N ILE A 12 -12.70 -5.61 -28.62
CA ILE A 12 -12.26 -6.57 -27.60
C ILE A 12 -13.45 -7.42 -27.14
N TYR A 13 -13.23 -8.71 -26.95
CA TYR A 13 -14.26 -9.59 -26.44
C TYR A 13 -14.41 -9.46 -24.91
N ALA A 14 -15.63 -9.24 -24.45
CA ALA A 14 -15.99 -9.15 -23.04
C ALA A 14 -16.70 -10.44 -22.58
N PRO A 15 -15.99 -11.39 -21.95
CA PRO A 15 -16.54 -12.70 -21.59
C PRO A 15 -17.66 -12.61 -20.57
N LEU A 16 -17.66 -11.65 -19.68
CA LEU A 16 -18.74 -11.44 -18.70
C LEU A 16 -20.05 -10.99 -19.34
N LYS A 17 -19.98 -10.33 -20.51
CA LYS A 17 -21.15 -9.88 -21.28
C LYS A 17 -21.43 -10.75 -22.49
N ASN A 18 -20.58 -11.72 -22.77
CA ASN A 18 -20.64 -12.59 -23.97
C ASN A 18 -20.80 -11.79 -25.28
N LYS A 19 -20.04 -10.68 -25.43
CA LYS A 19 -20.12 -9.83 -26.62
C LYS A 19 -18.82 -9.09 -26.91
N TRP A 20 -18.71 -8.60 -28.14
CA TRP A 20 -17.63 -7.73 -28.58
C TRP A 20 -17.97 -6.28 -28.23
N LEU A 21 -17.00 -5.57 -27.64
CA LEU A 21 -17.08 -4.17 -27.28
C LEU A 21 -16.08 -3.35 -28.08
N ILE A 22 -16.38 -2.07 -28.28
CA ILE A 22 -15.40 -1.13 -28.85
C ILE A 22 -14.21 -1.05 -27.90
N MET A 23 -13.01 -1.21 -28.46
CA MET A 23 -11.77 -1.10 -27.72
C MET A 23 -11.55 0.35 -27.27
N LYS A 24 -11.73 0.60 -25.99
CA LYS A 24 -11.32 1.82 -25.31
C LYS A 24 -10.15 1.48 -24.39
N PRO A 25 -9.25 2.42 -24.09
CA PRO A 25 -8.10 2.16 -23.20
C PRO A 25 -8.50 1.59 -21.84
N GLU A 26 -9.58 2.07 -21.24
CA GLU A 26 -10.11 1.53 -19.96
C GLU A 26 -10.73 0.14 -20.13
N GLU A 27 -11.39 -0.12 -21.26
CA GLU A 27 -11.96 -1.44 -21.55
C GLU A 27 -10.87 -2.50 -21.74
N GLU A 28 -9.75 -2.14 -22.35
CA GLU A 28 -8.59 -3.02 -22.45
C GLU A 28 -8.04 -3.38 -21.06
N VAL A 29 -7.89 -2.41 -20.19
CA VAL A 29 -7.46 -2.62 -18.79
C VAL A 29 -8.44 -3.52 -18.06
N ARG A 30 -9.74 -3.26 -18.20
CA ARG A 30 -10.81 -4.07 -17.59
C ARG A 30 -10.72 -5.53 -18.01
N GLN A 31 -10.63 -5.81 -19.30
CA GLN A 31 -10.57 -7.19 -19.79
C GLN A 31 -9.27 -7.90 -19.37
N LYS A 32 -8.14 -7.21 -19.40
CA LYS A 32 -6.86 -7.74 -18.88
C LYS A 32 -6.94 -8.05 -17.38
N TYR A 33 -7.60 -7.21 -16.60
CA TYR A 33 -7.74 -7.45 -15.17
C TYR A 33 -8.72 -8.60 -14.85
N ILE A 34 -9.77 -8.79 -15.66
CA ILE A 34 -10.65 -9.97 -15.58
C ILE A 34 -9.83 -11.25 -15.83
N CYS A 35 -8.97 -11.28 -16.86
CA CYS A 35 -8.05 -12.40 -17.08
C CYS A 35 -7.17 -12.66 -15.86
N ARG A 36 -6.60 -11.60 -15.25
CA ARG A 36 -5.79 -11.72 -14.04
C ARG A 36 -6.58 -12.29 -12.85
N LEU A 37 -7.83 -11.87 -12.66
CA LEU A 37 -8.71 -12.42 -11.62
C LEU A 37 -8.97 -13.92 -11.82
N VAL A 38 -9.12 -14.37 -13.08
CA VAL A 38 -9.28 -15.79 -13.40
C VAL A 38 -7.97 -16.55 -13.20
N ASP A 39 -6.88 -16.12 -13.84
CA ASP A 39 -5.66 -16.91 -13.97
C ASP A 39 -4.80 -16.88 -12.70
N SER A 40 -4.72 -15.72 -12.02
CA SER A 40 -3.86 -15.55 -10.86
C SER A 40 -4.61 -15.74 -9.53
N TYR A 41 -5.88 -15.34 -9.48
CA TYR A 41 -6.68 -15.40 -8.25
C TYR A 41 -7.69 -16.54 -8.22
N GLY A 42 -7.92 -17.23 -9.34
CA GLY A 42 -8.78 -18.41 -9.43
C GLY A 42 -10.28 -18.13 -9.37
N TYR A 43 -10.71 -16.86 -9.56
CA TYR A 43 -12.12 -16.53 -9.62
C TYR A 43 -12.74 -17.00 -10.95
N SER A 44 -13.89 -17.66 -10.88
CA SER A 44 -14.64 -18.04 -12.08
C SER A 44 -15.40 -16.85 -12.67
N LEU A 45 -15.64 -16.85 -13.98
CA LEU A 45 -16.49 -15.83 -14.63
C LEU A 45 -17.90 -15.77 -13.99
N GLY A 46 -18.40 -16.90 -13.49
CA GLY A 46 -19.68 -16.95 -12.78
C GLY A 46 -19.74 -16.15 -11.48
N GLN A 47 -18.57 -15.87 -10.87
CA GLN A 47 -18.45 -15.08 -9.65
C GLN A 47 -18.27 -13.58 -9.90
N MET A 48 -18.21 -13.16 -11.15
CA MET A 48 -17.92 -11.77 -11.54
C MET A 48 -19.04 -11.17 -12.38
N ASP A 49 -19.07 -9.85 -12.40
CA ASP A 49 -19.83 -9.05 -13.35
C ASP A 49 -19.11 -7.75 -13.65
N GLN A 50 -19.48 -7.07 -14.74
CA GLN A 50 -18.89 -5.79 -15.12
C GLN A 50 -19.93 -4.72 -15.39
N GLU A 51 -19.55 -3.43 -15.16
CA GLU A 51 -20.39 -2.25 -15.35
C GLU A 51 -21.74 -2.34 -14.60
N ILE A 52 -21.67 -2.82 -13.34
CA ILE A 52 -22.85 -2.88 -12.47
C ILE A 52 -23.17 -1.49 -11.94
N GLN A 53 -24.45 -1.12 -12.05
CA GLN A 53 -24.95 0.10 -11.46
C GLN A 53 -24.92 0.01 -9.93
N VAL A 54 -24.20 0.93 -9.29
CA VAL A 54 -23.98 0.92 -7.82
C VAL A 54 -24.71 2.05 -7.09
N SER A 55 -25.47 2.89 -7.76
CA SER A 55 -26.27 3.93 -7.11
C SER A 55 -27.68 4.07 -7.70
N ASN A 56 -28.65 4.26 -6.81
CA ASN A 56 -30.02 4.63 -7.13
C ASN A 56 -30.18 6.16 -7.15
N SER A 57 -29.19 6.94 -7.55
CA SER A 57 -29.37 8.40 -7.58
C SER A 57 -30.42 8.76 -8.64
N GLN A 58 -31.61 9.13 -8.18
CA GLN A 58 -32.72 9.64 -8.99
C GLN A 58 -32.44 11.04 -9.59
N ARG A 59 -31.25 11.60 -9.40
CA ARG A 59 -30.85 12.89 -9.91
C ARG A 59 -29.98 12.74 -11.18
N GLY A 60 -30.65 12.53 -12.31
CA GLY A 60 -30.36 13.05 -13.65
C GLY A 60 -28.93 13.05 -14.26
N GLN A 61 -27.90 12.56 -13.63
CA GLN A 61 -26.56 12.43 -14.19
C GLN A 61 -26.09 10.98 -14.00
N GLY A 62 -25.84 10.31 -15.10
CA GLY A 62 -25.41 8.94 -15.32
C GLY A 62 -25.20 8.08 -14.09
N ALA A 63 -25.96 6.98 -13.97
CA ALA A 63 -25.81 6.05 -12.86
C ALA A 63 -24.35 5.60 -12.73
N ALA A 64 -23.73 5.84 -11.59
CA ALA A 64 -22.39 5.39 -11.28
C ALA A 64 -22.31 3.86 -11.41
N ARG A 65 -21.27 3.36 -12.07
CA ARG A 65 -21.09 1.93 -12.34
C ARG A 65 -19.74 1.48 -11.87
N ALA A 66 -19.70 0.36 -11.14
CA ALA A 66 -18.46 -0.31 -10.81
C ALA A 66 -17.95 -1.07 -12.05
N ASP A 67 -16.67 -0.94 -12.36
CA ASP A 67 -16.10 -1.59 -13.54
C ASP A 67 -16.13 -3.11 -13.47
N ILE A 68 -15.67 -3.67 -12.33
CA ILE A 68 -15.75 -5.11 -12.08
C ILE A 68 -16.22 -5.31 -10.63
N VAL A 69 -17.09 -6.28 -10.45
CA VAL A 69 -17.56 -6.71 -9.13
C VAL A 69 -17.35 -8.22 -9.02
N VAL A 70 -16.80 -8.66 -7.88
CA VAL A 70 -16.48 -10.07 -7.61
C VAL A 70 -17.19 -10.52 -6.34
N TRP A 71 -17.87 -11.65 -6.40
CA TRP A 71 -18.53 -12.30 -5.25
C TRP A 71 -17.69 -13.48 -4.75
N ARG A 72 -17.96 -13.92 -3.52
CA ARG A 72 -17.29 -15.07 -2.92
C ARG A 72 -17.61 -16.37 -3.68
N SER A 73 -18.83 -16.49 -4.17
CA SER A 73 -19.28 -17.62 -4.97
C SER A 73 -20.29 -17.18 -6.05
N LYS A 74 -20.59 -18.10 -6.97
CA LYS A 74 -21.64 -17.88 -7.99
C LYS A 74 -23.02 -17.78 -7.33
N GLU A 75 -23.27 -18.58 -6.33
CA GLU A 75 -24.53 -18.59 -5.54
C GLU A 75 -24.74 -17.26 -4.81
N ASP A 76 -23.67 -16.67 -4.27
CA ASP A 76 -23.72 -15.36 -3.64
C ASP A 76 -24.08 -14.24 -4.64
N LYS A 77 -23.53 -14.33 -5.86
CA LYS A 77 -23.88 -13.43 -6.97
C LYS A 77 -25.36 -13.57 -7.35
N GLU A 78 -25.85 -14.81 -7.55
CA GLU A 78 -27.25 -15.10 -7.92
C GLU A 78 -28.22 -14.66 -6.80
N ALA A 79 -27.82 -14.85 -5.56
CA ALA A 79 -28.58 -14.40 -4.38
C ALA A 79 -28.45 -12.89 -4.12
N LYS A 80 -27.74 -12.13 -4.94
CA LYS A 80 -27.47 -10.69 -4.78
C LYS A 80 -26.93 -10.30 -3.41
N LYS A 81 -26.07 -11.14 -2.84
CA LYS A 81 -25.37 -10.80 -1.60
C LYS A 81 -24.34 -9.70 -1.82
N TYR A 82 -23.81 -9.17 -0.73
CA TYR A 82 -22.74 -8.18 -0.80
C TYR A 82 -21.51 -8.75 -1.49
N PRO A 83 -20.91 -8.01 -2.44
CA PRO A 83 -19.71 -8.45 -3.13
C PRO A 83 -18.51 -8.51 -2.21
N LEU A 84 -17.52 -9.29 -2.60
CA LEU A 84 -16.23 -9.36 -1.91
C LEU A 84 -15.32 -8.21 -2.35
N ILE A 85 -15.22 -7.97 -3.66
CA ILE A 85 -14.27 -7.03 -4.24
C ILE A 85 -14.99 -6.15 -5.26
N VAL A 86 -14.68 -4.86 -5.23
CA VAL A 86 -15.02 -3.89 -6.29
C VAL A 86 -13.71 -3.40 -6.91
N VAL A 87 -13.66 -3.37 -8.23
CA VAL A 87 -12.50 -2.89 -9.00
C VAL A 87 -12.89 -1.69 -9.85
N GLU A 88 -12.07 -0.65 -9.82
CA GLU A 88 -12.12 0.51 -10.69
C GLU A 88 -10.92 0.48 -11.63
N CYS A 89 -11.17 0.53 -12.92
CA CYS A 89 -10.16 0.49 -13.97
C CYS A 89 -9.94 1.89 -14.56
N LYS A 90 -8.69 2.27 -14.75
CA LYS A 90 -8.29 3.48 -15.45
C LYS A 90 -7.48 3.10 -16.68
N ALA A 91 -7.51 3.95 -17.71
CA ALA A 91 -6.65 3.73 -18.88
C ALA A 91 -5.17 3.65 -18.46
N GLU A 92 -4.39 2.82 -19.14
CA GLU A 92 -2.97 2.57 -18.82
C GLU A 92 -2.11 3.86 -18.85
N SER A 93 -2.53 4.87 -19.59
CA SER A 93 -1.88 6.18 -19.67
C SER A 93 -2.24 7.14 -18.53
N VAL A 94 -3.25 6.82 -17.73
CA VAL A 94 -3.75 7.67 -16.65
C VAL A 94 -3.01 7.35 -15.36
N THR A 95 -2.43 8.38 -14.72
CA THR A 95 -1.86 8.23 -13.37
C THR A 95 -2.99 8.15 -12.36
N ILE A 96 -2.97 7.12 -11.52
CA ILE A 96 -3.94 6.93 -10.45
C ILE A 96 -3.67 7.96 -9.34
N ARG A 97 -4.65 8.79 -9.01
CA ARG A 97 -4.58 9.84 -7.98
C ARG A 97 -5.47 9.49 -6.78
N LYS A 98 -5.29 10.22 -5.68
CA LYS A 98 -6.14 10.01 -4.49
C LYS A 98 -7.64 10.23 -4.76
N GLU A 99 -7.97 11.16 -5.64
CA GLU A 99 -9.36 11.45 -6.05
C GLU A 99 -10.02 10.23 -6.72
N ASP A 100 -9.24 9.45 -7.47
CA ASP A 100 -9.70 8.21 -8.10
C ASP A 100 -10.07 7.15 -7.03
N TYR A 101 -9.37 7.15 -5.87
CA TYR A 101 -9.70 6.25 -4.77
C TYR A 101 -11.04 6.59 -4.13
N TYR A 102 -11.36 7.89 -3.96
CA TYR A 102 -12.62 8.31 -3.35
C TYR A 102 -13.83 7.90 -4.18
N GLN A 103 -13.74 7.99 -5.51
CA GLN A 103 -14.81 7.57 -6.39
C GLN A 103 -15.07 6.07 -6.27
N GLY A 104 -14.06 5.25 -6.42
CA GLY A 104 -14.16 3.80 -6.31
C GLY A 104 -14.49 3.35 -4.87
N MET A 105 -13.95 4.03 -3.85
CA MET A 105 -14.32 3.83 -2.45
C MET A 105 -15.81 4.04 -2.23
N ASN A 106 -16.38 5.11 -2.78
CA ASN A 106 -17.81 5.37 -2.66
C ASN A 106 -18.64 4.23 -3.26
N TYR A 107 -18.20 3.67 -4.40
CA TYR A 107 -18.86 2.52 -5.01
C TYR A 107 -18.72 1.26 -4.15
N ALA A 108 -17.53 0.99 -3.65
CA ALA A 108 -17.26 -0.18 -2.85
C ALA A 108 -17.96 -0.13 -1.49
N SER A 109 -17.97 1.03 -0.82
CA SER A 109 -18.70 1.26 0.45
C SER A 109 -20.21 1.13 0.24
N TRP A 110 -20.73 1.72 -0.83
CA TRP A 110 -22.16 1.61 -1.14
C TRP A 110 -22.57 0.18 -1.48
N ALA A 111 -21.73 -0.57 -2.18
CA ALA A 111 -21.93 -1.99 -2.45
C ALA A 111 -21.67 -2.88 -1.22
N HIS A 112 -21.21 -2.31 -0.10
CA HIS A 112 -20.78 -3.05 1.10
C HIS A 112 -19.71 -4.10 0.82
N ALA A 113 -18.83 -3.87 -0.15
CA ALA A 113 -17.70 -4.73 -0.43
C ALA A 113 -16.70 -4.79 0.75
N ASP A 114 -15.87 -5.81 0.80
CA ASP A 114 -14.80 -5.90 1.80
C ASP A 114 -13.48 -5.37 1.28
N PHE A 115 -13.29 -5.43 -0.05
CA PHE A 115 -12.07 -4.98 -0.72
C PHE A 115 -12.38 -4.03 -1.87
N PHE A 116 -11.49 -3.08 -2.06
CA PHE A 116 -11.49 -2.17 -3.19
C PHE A 116 -10.15 -2.22 -3.91
N VAL A 117 -10.19 -2.26 -5.23
CA VAL A 117 -9.00 -2.23 -6.08
C VAL A 117 -9.14 -1.10 -7.09
N THR A 118 -8.09 -0.33 -7.29
CA THR A 118 -7.97 0.58 -8.43
C THR A 118 -6.72 0.23 -9.23
N THR A 119 -6.85 0.15 -10.55
CA THR A 119 -5.77 -0.31 -11.41
C THR A 119 -5.78 0.35 -12.80
N ASN A 120 -4.57 0.60 -13.31
CA ASN A 120 -4.31 0.89 -14.72
C ASN A 120 -3.34 -0.14 -15.33
N LEU A 121 -3.14 -1.29 -14.67
CA LEU A 121 -2.20 -2.39 -14.93
C LEU A 121 -0.72 -2.06 -14.66
N LYS A 122 -0.29 -0.80 -14.81
CA LYS A 122 1.07 -0.36 -14.42
C LYS A 122 1.17 -0.14 -12.93
N GLU A 123 0.09 0.36 -12.35
CA GLU A 123 -0.09 0.55 -10.92
C GLU A 123 -1.39 -0.10 -10.50
N THR A 124 -1.35 -0.87 -9.42
CA THR A 124 -2.53 -1.47 -8.80
C THR A 124 -2.47 -1.16 -7.32
N ARG A 125 -3.53 -0.52 -6.82
CA ARG A 125 -3.68 -0.20 -5.40
C ARG A 125 -4.84 -1.02 -4.85
N ILE A 126 -4.62 -1.66 -3.73
CA ILE A 126 -5.56 -2.60 -3.11
C ILE A 126 -5.84 -2.13 -1.70
N PHE A 127 -7.13 -2.08 -1.35
CA PHE A 127 -7.58 -1.58 -0.07
C PHE A 127 -8.57 -2.54 0.58
N ARG A 128 -8.47 -2.66 1.89
CA ARG A 128 -9.56 -3.17 2.73
C ARG A 128 -10.48 -2.02 3.10
N ILE A 129 -11.78 -2.26 3.09
CA ILE A 129 -12.78 -1.32 3.58
C ILE A 129 -13.04 -1.63 5.06
N VAL A 130 -12.61 -0.75 5.94
CA VAL A 130 -12.86 -0.84 7.38
C VAL A 130 -14.20 -0.20 7.67
N LYS A 131 -15.19 -1.06 7.90
CA LYS A 131 -16.59 -0.66 8.19
C LYS A 131 -16.76 -0.23 9.65
N GLY A 132 -17.80 0.52 9.93
CA GLY A 132 -18.16 0.94 11.30
C GLY A 132 -17.62 2.31 11.70
N GLN A 133 -17.04 3.05 10.76
CA GLN A 133 -16.69 4.48 10.88
C GLN A 133 -17.42 5.27 9.79
N ILE A 134 -17.62 6.56 10.01
CA ILE A 134 -18.24 7.44 9.00
C ILE A 134 -17.25 8.59 8.72
N PRO A 135 -16.72 8.69 7.49
CA PRO A 135 -16.81 7.73 6.38
C PRO A 135 -16.02 6.43 6.66
N ASP A 136 -16.33 5.36 5.92
CA ASP A 136 -15.54 4.13 5.97
C ASP A 136 -14.06 4.46 5.68
N LYS A 137 -13.13 3.77 6.37
CA LYS A 137 -11.70 3.94 6.18
C LYS A 137 -11.17 2.94 5.16
N LEU A 138 -10.23 3.39 4.33
CA LEU A 138 -9.44 2.52 3.44
C LEU A 138 -8.09 2.22 4.08
N ASP A 139 -7.83 0.94 4.36
CA ASP A 139 -6.51 0.47 4.71
C ASP A 139 -5.86 -0.19 3.49
N GLU A 140 -4.74 0.35 3.03
CA GLU A 140 -4.01 -0.23 1.90
C GLU A 140 -3.37 -1.55 2.33
N ILE A 141 -3.57 -2.59 1.53
CA ILE A 141 -3.10 -3.95 1.78
C ILE A 141 -2.28 -4.50 0.60
N VAL A 142 -1.60 -5.61 0.85
CA VAL A 142 -0.67 -6.22 -0.12
C VAL A 142 -1.40 -6.79 -1.33
N ASP A 143 -2.50 -7.51 -1.09
CA ASP A 143 -3.19 -8.29 -2.12
C ASP A 143 -4.64 -8.55 -1.75
N ILE A 144 -5.43 -9.04 -2.70
CA ILE A 144 -6.78 -9.57 -2.49
C ILE A 144 -6.71 -11.09 -2.20
N PRO A 145 -7.69 -11.65 -1.49
CA PRO A 145 -7.75 -13.10 -1.32
C PRO A 145 -8.04 -13.80 -2.65
N ASN A 146 -7.42 -14.98 -2.87
CA ASN A 146 -7.80 -15.85 -3.98
C ASN A 146 -9.16 -16.52 -3.70
N ALA A 147 -9.81 -17.00 -4.76
CA ALA A 147 -11.13 -17.61 -4.68
C ALA A 147 -11.22 -18.76 -3.66
N SER A 148 -10.17 -19.60 -3.56
CA SER A 148 -10.12 -20.71 -2.59
C SER A 148 -10.06 -20.27 -1.13
N LYS A 149 -9.59 -19.05 -0.85
CA LYS A 149 -9.42 -18.48 0.48
C LYS A 149 -10.48 -17.42 0.83
N ALA A 150 -11.27 -17.01 -0.15
CA ALA A 150 -12.24 -15.92 -0.03
C ALA A 150 -13.29 -16.14 1.07
N ASN A 151 -13.58 -17.39 1.42
CA ASN A 151 -14.50 -17.78 2.49
C ASN A 151 -13.80 -18.11 3.83
N ASN A 152 -12.46 -18.05 3.89
CA ASN A 152 -11.71 -18.38 5.09
C ASN A 152 -11.25 -17.10 5.81
N GLN A 153 -11.96 -16.75 6.88
CA GLN A 153 -11.66 -15.53 7.63
C GLN A 153 -10.23 -15.52 8.20
N LYS A 154 -9.69 -16.66 8.62
CA LYS A 154 -8.32 -16.75 9.16
C LYS A 154 -7.27 -16.43 8.08
N GLU A 155 -7.49 -16.89 6.84
CA GLU A 155 -6.60 -16.57 5.72
C GLU A 155 -6.72 -15.10 5.29
N ILE A 156 -7.93 -14.54 5.35
CA ILE A 156 -8.15 -13.11 5.13
C ILE A 156 -7.43 -12.30 6.22
N ASP A 157 -7.57 -12.67 7.49
CA ASP A 157 -6.89 -11.98 8.60
C ASP A 157 -5.37 -12.07 8.47
N LYS A 158 -4.85 -13.20 8.00
CA LYS A 158 -3.42 -13.36 7.71
C LYS A 158 -2.97 -12.44 6.57
N LEU A 159 -3.74 -12.34 5.49
CA LEU A 159 -3.47 -11.44 4.38
C LEU A 159 -3.46 -9.97 4.83
N LEU A 160 -4.42 -9.60 5.70
CA LEU A 160 -4.56 -8.25 6.23
C LEU A 160 -3.43 -7.83 7.18
N LYS A 161 -2.73 -8.79 7.76
CA LYS A 161 -1.54 -8.55 8.60
C LYS A 161 -0.26 -8.38 7.76
N GLN A 162 -0.29 -8.74 6.48
CA GLN A 162 0.85 -8.57 5.59
C GLN A 162 0.92 -7.11 5.14
N THR A 163 2.09 -6.52 5.28
CA THR A 163 2.38 -5.20 4.74
C THR A 163 2.78 -5.30 3.26
N LYS A 164 2.54 -4.24 2.51
CA LYS A 164 2.81 -4.18 1.08
C LYS A 164 4.32 -4.23 0.78
N ALA A 165 4.73 -5.06 -0.18
CA ALA A 165 6.09 -5.00 -0.72
C ALA A 165 6.25 -3.76 -1.61
N PHE A 166 7.43 -3.15 -1.57
CA PHE A 166 7.73 -2.01 -2.43
C PHE A 166 7.88 -2.42 -3.90
N THR A 167 7.33 -1.61 -4.80
CA THR A 167 7.82 -1.54 -6.17
C THR A 167 9.03 -0.59 -6.23
N ARG A 168 9.88 -0.73 -7.28
CA ARG A 168 11.06 0.14 -7.48
C ARG A 168 10.72 1.64 -7.41
N ASP A 169 9.68 2.05 -8.12
CA ASP A 169 9.31 3.47 -8.20
C ASP A 169 8.67 3.99 -6.91
N GLU A 170 7.90 3.17 -6.22
CA GLU A 170 7.33 3.51 -4.92
C GLU A 170 8.41 3.72 -3.88
N PHE A 171 9.38 2.81 -3.79
CA PHE A 171 10.46 2.93 -2.80
C PHE A 171 11.32 4.17 -3.06
N SER A 172 11.66 4.43 -4.33
CA SER A 172 12.39 5.65 -4.71
C SER A 172 11.61 6.92 -4.35
N LYS A 173 10.30 6.98 -4.65
CA LYS A 173 9.44 8.13 -4.30
C LYS A 173 9.35 8.32 -2.78
N LEU A 174 9.27 7.22 -2.04
CA LEU A 174 9.20 7.25 -0.58
C LEU A 174 10.48 7.79 0.04
N LEU A 175 11.66 7.35 -0.43
CA LEU A 175 12.95 7.89 0.02
C LEU A 175 13.03 9.40 -0.22
N PHE A 176 12.58 9.89 -1.39
CA PHE A 176 12.49 11.33 -1.66
C PHE A 176 11.52 12.05 -0.74
N LYS A 177 10.40 11.43 -0.39
CA LYS A 177 9.43 12.01 0.56
C LYS A 177 10.04 12.13 1.96
N CYS A 178 10.69 11.07 2.45
CA CYS A 178 11.40 11.08 3.72
C CYS A 178 12.52 12.14 3.73
N HIS A 179 13.30 12.23 2.67
CA HIS A 179 14.33 13.24 2.52
C HIS A 179 13.75 14.68 2.61
N ASN A 180 12.63 14.93 1.92
CA ASN A 180 11.98 16.23 1.95
C ASN A 180 11.44 16.58 3.35
N ILE A 181 10.94 15.60 4.10
CA ILE A 181 10.52 15.79 5.51
C ILE A 181 11.70 16.28 6.33
N ILE A 182 12.86 15.59 6.26
CA ILE A 182 14.07 15.95 7.01
C ILE A 182 14.60 17.32 6.58
N ARG A 183 14.71 17.56 5.27
CA ARG A 183 15.19 18.82 4.73
C ARG A 183 14.35 20.01 5.18
N ASN A 184 13.03 19.88 5.14
CA ASN A 184 12.13 20.95 5.49
C ASN A 184 12.08 21.23 7.00
N ASN A 185 12.10 20.18 7.82
CA ASN A 185 11.94 20.29 9.26
C ASN A 185 13.29 20.49 9.96
N ASP A 186 14.32 19.69 9.61
CA ASP A 186 15.58 19.59 10.35
C ASP A 186 16.73 20.32 9.66
N LYS A 187 16.57 20.70 8.38
CA LYS A 187 17.55 21.46 7.59
C LYS A 187 18.91 20.78 7.45
N LEU A 188 18.93 19.44 7.47
CA LEU A 188 20.14 18.66 7.27
C LEU A 188 20.59 18.68 5.79
N SER A 189 21.88 18.46 5.57
CA SER A 189 22.43 18.26 4.23
C SER A 189 21.84 16.96 3.61
N PRO A 190 21.88 16.80 2.28
CA PRO A 190 21.38 15.59 1.63
C PRO A 190 22.04 14.32 2.16
N GLU A 191 23.34 14.33 2.42
CA GLU A 191 24.08 13.19 2.97
C GLU A 191 23.63 12.85 4.39
N ALA A 192 23.51 13.87 5.26
CA ALA A 192 23.04 13.68 6.62
C ALA A 192 21.58 13.20 6.65
N ALA A 193 20.73 13.73 5.76
CA ALA A 193 19.35 13.27 5.66
C ALA A 193 19.26 11.81 5.19
N PHE A 194 20.14 11.38 4.27
CA PHE A 194 20.21 9.99 3.85
C PHE A 194 20.66 9.05 4.98
N ASP A 195 21.66 9.47 5.76
CA ASP A 195 22.13 8.73 6.94
C ASP A 195 20.98 8.53 7.94
N GLU A 196 20.22 9.58 8.22
CA GLU A 196 19.04 9.49 9.10
C GLU A 196 17.97 8.56 8.58
N ILE A 197 17.65 8.61 7.28
CA ILE A 197 16.71 7.68 6.65
C ILE A 197 17.21 6.24 6.80
N SER A 198 18.50 6.00 6.57
CA SER A 198 19.10 4.67 6.71
C SER A 198 18.94 4.11 8.11
N LYS A 199 19.19 4.90 9.16
CA LYS A 199 18.96 4.51 10.57
C LYS A 199 17.52 4.07 10.82
N ILE A 200 16.55 4.82 10.29
CA ILE A 200 15.11 4.49 10.45
C ILE A 200 14.74 3.22 9.67
N LEU A 201 15.30 3.02 8.47
CA LEU A 201 15.08 1.79 7.70
C LEU A 201 15.62 0.55 8.43
N PHE A 202 16.76 0.67 9.13
CA PHE A 202 17.28 -0.44 9.95
C PHE A 202 16.41 -0.71 11.18
N ILE A 203 15.84 0.32 11.82
CA ILE A 203 14.82 0.13 12.86
C ILE A 203 13.66 -0.67 12.28
N LYS A 204 13.17 -0.30 11.09
CA LYS A 204 12.08 -1.00 10.42
C LYS A 204 12.43 -2.45 10.11
N ILE A 205 13.60 -2.73 9.54
CA ILE A 205 14.09 -4.10 9.25
C ILE A 205 14.10 -4.94 10.54
N ARG A 206 14.57 -4.38 11.65
CA ARG A 206 14.56 -5.05 12.94
C ARG A 206 13.15 -5.48 13.35
N TYR A 207 12.17 -4.58 13.25
CA TYR A 207 10.77 -4.90 13.57
C TYR A 207 10.17 -5.96 12.62
N GLU A 208 10.50 -5.92 11.35
CA GLU A 208 9.98 -6.86 10.35
C GLU A 208 10.60 -8.25 10.44
N ARG A 209 11.83 -8.38 10.96
CA ARG A 209 12.48 -9.68 11.21
C ARG A 209 11.93 -10.38 12.44
N SER A 210 11.32 -9.62 13.36
CA SER A 210 10.69 -10.20 14.52
C SER A 210 9.40 -10.92 14.14
N ASN A 211 9.34 -12.23 14.44
CA ASN A 211 8.15 -13.05 14.20
C ASN A 211 7.04 -12.85 15.24
N SER A 212 7.15 -11.84 16.08
CA SER A 212 6.19 -11.55 17.15
C SER A 212 5.10 -10.61 16.64
N ASP A 213 3.84 -11.04 16.73
CA ASP A 213 2.65 -10.21 16.45
C ASP A 213 2.60 -8.90 17.26
N SER A 214 3.40 -8.80 18.32
CA SER A 214 3.51 -7.62 19.19
C SER A 214 4.52 -6.58 18.69
N GLN A 215 5.35 -6.91 17.71
CA GLN A 215 6.39 -6.02 17.18
C GLN A 215 6.00 -5.48 15.80
N ILE A 216 5.08 -4.53 15.76
CA ILE A 216 4.64 -3.87 14.53
C ILE A 216 5.35 -2.53 14.41
N PHE A 217 5.98 -2.27 13.25
CA PHE A 217 6.52 -0.95 12.93
C PHE A 217 5.37 -0.03 12.51
N SER A 218 4.87 0.77 13.44
CA SER A 218 3.80 1.74 13.17
C SER A 218 3.85 2.93 14.13
N ALA A 219 3.32 4.06 13.68
CA ALA A 219 3.25 5.28 14.49
C ALA A 219 2.39 5.08 15.75
N ASP A 220 1.26 4.39 15.63
CA ASP A 220 0.37 4.10 16.76
C ASP A 220 1.07 3.21 17.80
N ARG A 221 1.79 2.19 17.35
CA ARG A 221 2.56 1.31 18.23
C ARG A 221 3.66 2.09 18.98
N PHE A 222 4.38 2.94 18.28
CA PHE A 222 5.43 3.74 18.88
C PHE A 222 4.88 4.76 19.88
N THR A 223 3.73 5.35 19.61
CA THR A 223 3.03 6.23 20.57
C THR A 223 2.64 5.47 21.84
N ALA A 224 2.09 4.25 21.71
CA ALA A 224 1.74 3.41 22.85
C ALA A 224 2.98 3.00 23.67
N LEU A 225 4.07 2.59 23.02
CA LEU A 225 5.31 2.21 23.71
C LEU A 225 5.99 3.39 24.40
N LYS A 226 5.97 4.57 23.78
CA LYS A 226 6.47 5.81 24.39
C LYS A 226 5.72 6.12 25.68
N LYS A 227 4.37 6.09 25.63
CA LYS A 227 3.53 6.33 26.80
C LYS A 227 3.82 5.33 27.92
N SER A 228 3.86 4.03 27.61
CA SER A 228 4.18 3.00 28.61
C SER A 228 5.56 3.21 29.25
N ARG A 229 6.56 3.65 28.47
CA ARG A 229 7.89 3.96 28.99
C ARG A 229 7.87 5.17 29.91
N GLU A 230 7.17 6.23 29.52
CA GLU A 230 7.03 7.44 30.34
C GLU A 230 6.35 7.13 31.68
N GLU A 231 5.29 6.31 31.67
CA GLU A 231 4.61 5.82 32.87
C GLU A 231 5.55 5.02 33.77
N TYR A 232 6.28 4.04 33.19
CA TYR A 232 7.27 3.24 33.92
C TYR A 232 8.38 4.10 34.52
N ASN A 233 8.96 5.02 33.75
CA ASN A 233 10.02 5.92 34.24
C ASN A 233 9.53 6.79 35.39
N LYS A 234 8.28 7.25 35.34
CA LYS A 234 7.66 8.03 36.41
C LYS A 234 7.47 7.20 37.68
N GLU A 235 6.97 5.99 37.57
CA GLU A 235 6.78 5.07 38.70
C GLU A 235 8.10 4.69 39.37
N MET A 236 9.13 4.44 38.58
CA MET A 236 10.46 4.03 39.07
C MET A 236 11.38 5.22 39.38
N ASN A 237 10.88 6.44 39.24
CA ASN A 237 11.65 7.67 39.44
C ASN A 237 12.96 7.74 38.61
N ILE A 238 12.91 7.22 37.37
CA ILE A 238 14.02 7.22 36.44
C ILE A 238 14.00 8.52 35.62
N LYS A 239 15.08 9.29 35.71
CA LYS A 239 15.29 10.46 34.84
C LYS A 239 15.95 10.00 33.54
N ASP A 240 15.15 9.81 32.52
CA ASP A 240 15.61 9.44 31.17
C ASP A 240 15.28 10.58 30.20
N GLU A 241 16.32 11.28 29.76
CA GLU A 241 16.20 12.43 28.84
C GLU A 241 16.31 12.04 27.38
N LYS A 242 16.58 10.74 27.09
CA LYS A 242 16.71 10.28 25.72
C LYS A 242 15.34 10.22 25.04
N PRO A 243 15.21 10.79 23.82
CA PRO A 243 14.01 10.61 23.01
C PRO A 243 13.69 9.12 22.78
N PHE A 244 12.42 8.77 22.75
CA PHE A 244 11.99 7.38 22.60
C PHE A 244 12.58 6.71 21.34
N TYR A 245 12.64 7.40 20.21
CA TYR A 245 13.21 6.88 18.98
C TYR A 245 14.72 6.60 19.06
N GLN A 246 15.45 7.28 19.94
CA GLN A 246 16.86 6.98 20.20
C GLN A 246 17.03 5.62 20.89
N HIS A 247 16.12 5.23 21.79
CA HIS A 247 16.12 3.88 22.37
C HIS A 247 15.86 2.81 21.32
N LEU A 248 14.95 3.07 20.39
CA LEU A 248 14.70 2.14 19.27
C LEU A 248 15.96 1.95 18.44
N PHE A 249 16.70 3.02 18.20
CA PHE A 249 17.95 2.94 17.44
C PHE A 249 19.08 2.26 18.24
N ASP A 250 19.20 2.53 19.53
CA ASP A 250 20.17 1.85 20.39
C ASP A 250 19.94 0.33 20.42
N LEU A 251 18.69 -0.13 20.51
CA LEU A 251 18.34 -1.54 20.38
C LEU A 251 18.68 -2.10 18.99
N THR A 252 18.52 -1.30 17.95
CA THR A 252 18.85 -1.70 16.57
C THR A 252 20.36 -1.84 16.41
N LYS A 253 21.18 -0.91 16.95
CA LYS A 253 22.63 -1.03 16.95
C LYS A 253 23.10 -2.32 17.64
N GLN A 254 22.49 -2.69 18.76
CA GLN A 254 22.82 -3.92 19.48
C GLN A 254 22.54 -5.18 18.64
N GLU A 255 21.43 -5.22 17.89
CA GLU A 255 21.09 -6.37 17.04
C GLU A 255 22.07 -6.51 15.85
N PHE A 256 22.50 -5.39 15.28
CA PHE A 256 23.40 -5.36 14.13
C PHE A 256 24.87 -5.11 14.50
N VAL A 257 25.26 -5.34 15.76
CA VAL A 257 26.63 -5.06 16.24
C VAL A 257 27.70 -5.84 15.46
N HIS A 258 27.42 -7.06 15.07
CA HIS A 258 28.34 -7.93 14.32
C HIS A 258 28.52 -7.52 12.85
N ASP A 259 27.57 -6.75 12.33
CA ASP A 259 27.61 -6.27 10.94
C ASP A 259 28.40 -4.96 10.81
N HIS A 260 28.82 -4.35 11.93
CA HIS A 260 29.57 -3.07 11.97
C HIS A 260 28.94 -1.94 11.15
N LEU A 261 27.59 -1.89 11.12
CA LEU A 261 26.86 -0.94 10.27
C LEU A 261 26.82 0.47 10.83
N PHE A 262 26.99 0.63 12.15
CA PHE A 262 26.90 1.92 12.84
C PHE A 262 28.03 2.08 13.81
N ASP A 263 28.53 3.31 13.92
CA ASP A 263 29.48 3.67 14.97
C ASP A 263 28.78 3.62 16.35
N ASP A 264 29.53 3.29 17.39
CA ASP A 264 29.01 3.20 18.78
C ASP A 264 28.30 4.49 19.22
N ASN A 265 28.84 5.64 18.80
CA ASN A 265 28.32 6.96 19.11
C ASN A 265 27.22 7.44 18.15
N ALA A 266 26.86 6.66 17.13
CA ALA A 266 25.83 7.05 16.19
C ALA A 266 24.51 7.31 16.90
N LYS A 267 23.87 8.43 16.56
CA LYS A 267 22.59 8.89 17.09
C LYS A 267 21.66 9.27 15.95
N ILE A 268 20.36 9.34 16.24
CA ILE A 268 19.39 9.97 15.37
C ILE A 268 19.40 11.47 15.67
N GLU A 269 19.66 12.29 14.65
CA GLU A 269 19.83 13.75 14.77
C GLU A 269 18.55 14.53 14.39
N ILE A 270 17.54 13.87 13.80
CA ILE A 270 16.27 14.50 13.44
C ILE A 270 15.35 14.65 14.65
N ARG A 271 14.42 15.59 14.55
CA ARG A 271 13.42 15.83 15.58
C ARG A 271 12.37 14.71 15.62
N GLU A 272 11.74 14.55 16.77
CA GLU A 272 10.68 13.55 16.98
C GLU A 272 9.55 13.65 15.95
N ASN A 273 9.09 14.87 15.65
CA ASN A 273 8.05 15.08 14.65
C ASN A 273 8.45 14.56 13.23
N SER A 274 9.72 14.74 12.85
CA SER A 274 10.24 14.22 11.57
C SER A 274 10.30 12.70 11.59
N PHE A 275 10.75 12.11 12.68
CA PHE A 275 10.75 10.67 12.88
C PHE A 275 9.34 10.08 12.76
N GLU A 276 8.36 10.65 13.46
CA GLU A 276 6.97 10.19 13.43
C GLU A 276 6.36 10.29 12.02
N GLN A 277 6.63 11.39 11.30
CA GLN A 277 6.16 11.54 9.93
C GLN A 277 6.77 10.49 9.01
N ILE A 278 8.05 10.20 9.14
CA ILE A 278 8.74 9.17 8.34
C ILE A 278 8.20 7.78 8.68
N VAL A 279 7.95 7.48 9.95
CA VAL A 279 7.34 6.22 10.35
C VAL A 279 5.98 6.02 9.69
N LYS A 280 5.11 7.04 9.68
CA LYS A 280 3.80 6.99 9.01
C LYS A 280 3.89 6.71 7.51
N GLU A 281 4.92 7.24 6.86
CA GLU A 281 5.13 6.95 5.44
C GLU A 281 5.64 5.53 5.19
N LEU A 282 6.43 4.99 6.11
CA LEU A 282 7.05 3.68 5.98
C LEU A 282 6.16 2.52 6.47
N GLU A 283 5.22 2.77 7.39
CA GLU A 283 4.49 1.70 8.10
C GLU A 283 3.65 0.79 7.19
N ILE A 284 3.16 1.32 6.06
CA ILE A 284 2.34 0.57 5.10
C ILE A 284 3.12 -0.43 4.26
N TYR A 285 4.45 -0.35 4.26
CA TYR A 285 5.31 -1.16 3.41
C TYR A 285 6.10 -2.18 4.22
N ASN A 286 6.56 -3.25 3.56
CA ASN A 286 7.43 -4.27 4.15
C ASN A 286 8.75 -4.35 3.37
N LEU A 287 9.86 -4.09 4.06
CA LEU A 287 11.20 -4.16 3.47
C LEU A 287 11.70 -5.59 3.33
N SER A 288 11.30 -6.49 4.24
CA SER A 288 11.76 -7.88 4.22
C SER A 288 11.20 -8.66 3.03
N THR A 289 10.00 -8.31 2.55
CA THR A 289 9.37 -8.90 1.36
C THR A 289 9.73 -8.17 0.07
N THR A 290 10.41 -7.03 0.17
CA THR A 290 10.90 -6.28 -0.99
C THR A 290 12.20 -6.89 -1.49
N SER A 291 12.30 -7.18 -2.79
CA SER A 291 13.51 -7.78 -3.36
C SER A 291 14.73 -6.87 -3.20
N ASP A 292 15.93 -7.47 -3.07
CA ASP A 292 17.17 -6.72 -2.91
C ASP A 292 17.49 -5.86 -4.14
N ASP A 293 17.11 -6.31 -5.33
CA ASP A 293 17.25 -5.52 -6.57
C ASP A 293 16.41 -4.23 -6.50
N VAL A 294 15.16 -4.31 -6.00
CA VAL A 294 14.32 -3.13 -5.83
C VAL A 294 14.92 -2.16 -4.84
N LYS A 295 15.44 -2.66 -3.71
CA LYS A 295 16.11 -1.85 -2.70
C LYS A 295 17.35 -1.19 -3.26
N GLY A 296 18.26 -1.95 -3.88
CA GLY A 296 19.51 -1.47 -4.45
C GLY A 296 19.30 -0.38 -5.50
N ILE A 297 18.47 -0.63 -6.50
CA ILE A 297 18.21 0.34 -7.57
C ILE A 297 17.48 1.59 -7.05
N ALA A 298 16.59 1.44 -6.07
CA ALA A 298 15.93 2.59 -5.48
C ALA A 298 16.90 3.48 -4.70
N PHE A 299 17.87 2.89 -3.98
CA PHE A 299 18.94 3.62 -3.32
C PHE A 299 19.87 4.32 -4.32
N GLU A 300 20.30 3.63 -5.38
CA GLU A 300 21.11 4.24 -6.45
C GLU A 300 20.38 5.41 -7.13
N LYS A 301 19.07 5.24 -7.44
CA LYS A 301 18.26 6.27 -8.06
C LYS A 301 18.08 7.47 -7.15
N PHE A 302 17.89 7.24 -5.85
CA PHE A 302 17.79 8.27 -4.85
C PHE A 302 19.10 9.04 -4.72
N LEU A 303 20.22 8.34 -4.48
CA LEU A 303 21.55 8.94 -4.41
C LEU A 303 21.89 9.71 -5.68
N GLY A 304 21.70 9.09 -6.85
CA GLY A 304 22.03 9.70 -8.13
C GLY A 304 21.23 10.98 -8.46
N LYS A 305 20.02 11.15 -7.93
CA LYS A 305 19.26 12.39 -8.07
C LYS A 305 19.67 13.45 -7.04
N THR A 306 19.89 13.01 -5.81
CA THR A 306 20.21 13.91 -4.69
C THR A 306 21.59 14.53 -4.89
N PHE A 307 22.59 13.75 -5.25
CA PHE A 307 23.95 14.23 -5.47
C PHE A 307 24.13 14.96 -6.82
N ARG A 308 23.42 14.56 -7.91
CA ARG A 308 23.49 15.30 -9.18
C ARG A 308 22.78 16.64 -9.16
N GLY A 309 21.79 16.82 -8.28
CA GLY A 309 21.11 18.10 -8.09
C GLY A 309 22.01 19.17 -7.48
N GLU A 310 23.05 18.79 -6.73
CA GLU A 310 24.03 19.69 -6.13
C GLU A 310 25.25 19.93 -7.05
N LEU A 311 25.66 18.92 -7.84
CA LEU A 311 26.75 19.04 -8.79
C LEU A 311 26.35 19.73 -10.12
N GLY A 312 25.05 19.93 -10.36
CA GLY A 312 24.50 20.57 -11.57
C GLY A 312 24.42 22.11 -11.53
N GLN A 313 24.98 22.74 -10.51
CA GLN A 313 25.11 24.20 -10.40
C GLN A 313 26.56 24.66 -10.55
N PHE A 314 27.26 24.15 -11.57
CA PHE A 314 28.48 24.76 -12.09
C PHE A 314 28.34 24.99 -13.58
#